data_bd9f4ee238eeac59150558ceabe27f9e
#
_entry.id   bd9f4ee238eeac59150558ceabe27f9e
#
_cell.length_a   1.000
_cell.length_b   1.000
_cell.length_c   1.000
_cell.angle_alpha   90.00
_cell.angle_beta   90.00
_cell.angle_gamma   90.00
#
_symmetry.space_group_name_H-M   'P 1'
#
loop_
_entity.id
_entity.type
_entity.pdbx_description
1 polymer ?
#
loop_
_entity_poly.entity_id
_entity_poly.type
_entity_poly.pdbx_seq_one_letter_code
_entity_poly.pdbx_strand_id
1 'polypeptide(L)'
;MKKLVLYLELGFICFGLVVLLLSPIDRKETPEQTLPEQQEITVVAEALPAEVTPLIPVAEVVAEQVLTEKIENGIVKLQPAGRKVRPGAKERDAKTVVSLPDNQEADVGQAQLWDRQPWIGDLDGMLKRRSIRVLVPFSRTFFFLDQGRKRGLTYDVLMEYEKFLNKKVKVKHLGVHIVVIPTSRDRLFSDLVAGHGDIAAGNLTITPERQKLVDFADPSLTNVREIIVSGPDAPDLNTIFDLSGLEISVRKSSSYYESLQALNKTLVSISKKPVSITIADEYLEDEDLLEMVNVGLMPMIIIDSHKGEFWVKIFKHIKLHHNLRLRTGGEIAWAIRKKSPLLKKSINSFVKRTRKGTLTGNILFQRYLEDTRYIRNSLSDSAMKRYNHTIDLFKKYGRKYDFPYLLLTALAYQESGLDQKQRSNAGAIGIMQILPSTAADRNVNIKHINRLENNIHAGTRYLRFMADRYFSDADLTPLNRDLFTIASYNAGPARVAKLRKEAARRGLDPDIWFNQVEVVAAARIGRETVQYVRNIYKYYVAYEYIMKKQKMKKVGTAILKSHYEKQ
;
A
#
# COMPACT_ATOMS: atom_id res chain seq x y z
N MET A 1 11.32 -39.83 -43.34
CA MET A 1 11.01 -39.17 -44.62
C MET A 1 10.33 -37.83 -44.33
N LYS A 2 11.03 -36.73 -44.66
CA LYS A 2 10.58 -35.47 -45.28
C LYS A 2 9.41 -34.76 -44.57
N LYS A 3 9.45 -33.47 -44.22
CA LYS A 3 10.19 -32.32 -44.71
C LYS A 3 10.30 -31.22 -43.62
N LEU A 4 11.47 -30.70 -43.49
CA LEU A 4 11.87 -29.42 -42.97
C LEU A 4 11.40 -28.34 -43.98
N VAL A 5 10.80 -27.22 -43.56
CA VAL A 5 10.74 -26.00 -44.36
C VAL A 5 11.21 -24.82 -43.51
N LEU A 6 12.33 -24.31 -43.97
CA LEU A 6 13.07 -23.13 -43.62
C LEU A 6 12.43 -21.89 -44.32
N TYR A 7 12.24 -20.77 -43.63
CA TYR A 7 12.16 -19.47 -44.29
C TYR A 7 13.13 -18.48 -43.62
N LEU A 8 14.20 -18.24 -44.36
CA LEU A 8 15.11 -17.10 -44.30
C LEU A 8 14.69 -16.14 -45.41
N GLU A 9 14.63 -14.84 -45.14
CA GLU A 9 14.88 -13.72 -46.06
C GLU A 9 15.06 -12.48 -45.19
N LEU A 10 16.24 -11.89 -45.11
CA LEU A 10 17.04 -11.06 -46.05
C LEU A 10 16.41 -9.68 -46.34
N GLY A 11 17.10 -8.64 -45.93
CA GLY A 11 16.89 -7.27 -46.36
C GLY A 11 17.84 -6.30 -45.65
N PHE A 12 19.08 -6.25 -45.98
CA PHE A 12 19.97 -5.20 -46.56
C PHE A 12 19.83 -3.77 -45.96
N ILE A 13 20.83 -3.36 -45.19
CA ILE A 13 21.93 -2.39 -45.37
C ILE A 13 21.57 -1.09 -46.07
N CYS A 14 21.75 0.04 -45.38
CA CYS A 14 22.31 1.27 -45.95
C CYS A 14 23.28 1.92 -44.94
N PHE A 15 24.58 1.83 -45.25
CA PHE A 15 25.65 2.64 -44.70
C PHE A 15 25.58 4.04 -45.28
N GLY A 16 25.53 5.06 -44.45
CA GLY A 16 25.73 6.45 -44.78
C GLY A 16 26.93 7.01 -44.05
N LEU A 17 28.06 6.99 -44.69
CA LEU A 17 29.30 7.62 -44.26
C LEU A 17 29.18 9.14 -44.41
N VAL A 18 29.27 9.93 -43.35
CA VAL A 18 29.51 11.37 -43.41
C VAL A 18 30.84 11.68 -42.75
N VAL A 19 31.80 11.97 -43.60
CA VAL A 19 33.09 12.57 -43.24
C VAL A 19 32.84 14.07 -43.00
N LEU A 20 33.16 14.57 -41.83
CA LEU A 20 33.26 16.00 -41.56
C LEU A 20 34.70 16.38 -41.23
N LEU A 21 35.19 17.23 -42.09
CA LEU A 21 36.50 17.84 -42.08
C LEU A 21 36.72 18.71 -40.82
N LEU A 22 37.89 18.53 -40.23
CA LEU A 22 38.44 19.40 -39.20
C LEU A 22 39.01 20.68 -39.86
N SER A 23 38.61 21.83 -39.34
CA SER A 23 39.36 23.08 -39.54
C SER A 23 39.54 23.75 -38.17
N PRO A 24 40.72 24.30 -37.88
CA PRO A 24 41.04 24.88 -36.59
C PRO A 24 40.52 26.33 -36.50
N ILE A 25 39.91 26.69 -35.37
CA ILE A 25 39.59 28.09 -35.05
C ILE A 25 40.46 28.56 -33.87
N ASP A 26 41.10 29.68 -34.12
CA ASP A 26 41.99 30.43 -33.26
C ASP A 26 41.45 30.74 -31.86
N ARG A 27 42.34 30.58 -30.87
CA ARG A 27 42.18 31.16 -29.54
C ARG A 27 42.46 32.67 -29.61
N LYS A 28 41.44 33.48 -29.24
CA LYS A 28 41.69 34.85 -28.76
C LYS A 28 41.43 34.89 -27.27
N GLU A 29 42.44 35.29 -26.56
CA GLU A 29 42.45 35.62 -25.15
C GLU A 29 41.56 36.84 -24.88
N THR A 30 40.80 36.82 -23.80
CA THR A 30 40.15 37.99 -23.18
C THR A 30 40.42 37.99 -21.68
N PRO A 31 40.58 39.18 -21.06
CA PRO A 31 41.37 39.33 -19.85
C PRO A 31 40.57 39.03 -18.56
N GLU A 32 41.33 38.64 -17.52
CA GLU A 32 40.95 38.49 -16.13
C GLU A 32 40.20 39.70 -15.58
N GLN A 33 38.99 39.49 -15.05
CA GLN A 33 38.37 40.42 -14.11
C GLN A 33 38.46 39.85 -12.70
N THR A 34 39.19 40.59 -11.87
CA THR A 34 39.35 40.44 -10.42
C THR A 34 38.03 40.51 -9.70
N LEU A 35 37.77 39.55 -8.83
CA LEU A 35 36.66 39.54 -7.85
C LEU A 35 37.03 40.39 -6.63
N PRO A 36 36.10 41.14 -6.04
CA PRO A 36 36.34 41.87 -4.77
C PRO A 36 36.20 40.94 -3.56
N GLU A 37 37.00 41.26 -2.55
CA GLU A 37 37.17 40.62 -1.25
C GLU A 37 35.87 40.40 -0.49
N GLN A 38 35.77 39.22 0.14
CA GLN A 38 34.73 38.86 1.11
C GLN A 38 34.96 39.63 2.44
N GLN A 39 33.99 40.43 2.87
CA GLN A 39 33.94 40.92 4.24
C GLN A 39 33.30 39.85 5.15
N GLU A 40 34.07 39.41 6.14
CA GLU A 40 33.58 38.59 7.27
C GLU A 40 32.63 39.42 8.13
N ILE A 41 31.39 38.95 8.27
CA ILE A 41 30.43 39.49 9.27
C ILE A 41 30.51 38.58 10.49
N THR A 42 31.12 39.07 11.55
CA THR A 42 31.13 38.45 12.88
C THR A 42 29.74 38.63 13.51
N VAL A 43 29.01 37.55 13.71
CA VAL A 43 27.75 37.54 14.45
C VAL A 43 28.05 37.27 15.92
N VAL A 44 27.84 38.29 16.76
CA VAL A 44 27.89 38.20 18.22
C VAL A 44 26.62 37.47 18.68
N ALA A 45 26.78 36.34 19.37
CA ALA A 45 25.70 35.58 19.99
C ALA A 45 25.36 36.22 21.36
N GLU A 46 24.20 36.83 21.47
CA GLU A 46 23.60 37.22 22.76
C GLU A 46 22.71 36.06 23.25
N ALA A 47 22.96 35.62 24.47
CA ALA A 47 22.22 34.57 25.15
C ALA A 47 20.87 35.10 25.67
N LEU A 48 19.78 34.40 25.36
CA LEU A 48 18.46 34.59 25.97
C LEU A 48 18.18 33.49 27.00
N PRO A 49 17.48 33.80 28.09
CA PRO A 49 17.33 32.94 29.24
C PRO A 49 16.30 31.80 29.03
N ALA A 50 16.56 30.70 29.73
CA ALA A 50 15.67 29.55 29.82
C ALA A 50 14.42 29.87 30.65
N GLU A 51 13.26 29.54 30.14
CA GLU A 51 12.07 28.99 30.80
C GLU A 51 10.84 29.17 29.91
N VAL A 52 10.44 28.12 29.21
CA VAL A 52 9.07 28.00 28.70
C VAL A 52 8.59 26.57 28.95
N THR A 53 7.66 26.47 29.89
CA THR A 53 6.85 25.27 30.19
C THR A 53 6.10 24.83 28.94
N PRO A 54 6.00 23.53 28.65
CA PRO A 54 5.26 23.04 27.50
C PRO A 54 3.74 23.16 27.69
N LEU A 55 3.08 23.89 26.81
CA LEU A 55 1.62 23.94 26.70
C LEU A 55 1.10 22.64 26.12
N ILE A 56 0.28 21.94 26.88
CA ILE A 56 -0.48 20.75 26.48
C ILE A 56 -1.50 21.15 25.40
N PRO A 57 -1.68 20.39 24.32
CA PRO A 57 -2.62 20.73 23.26
C PRO A 57 -4.08 20.65 23.75
N VAL A 58 -4.85 21.68 23.50
CA VAL A 58 -6.27 21.86 23.90
C VAL A 58 -7.20 20.72 23.43
N ALA A 59 -6.79 19.87 22.51
CA ALA A 59 -7.57 18.75 22.00
C ALA A 59 -7.74 17.60 23.00
N GLU A 60 -6.84 17.40 23.96
CA GLU A 60 -6.96 16.35 24.99
C GLU A 60 -7.92 16.73 26.11
N VAL A 61 -8.03 18.02 26.44
CA VAL A 61 -8.90 18.50 27.51
C VAL A 61 -10.39 18.42 27.14
N VAL A 62 -10.73 18.56 25.85
CA VAL A 62 -12.12 18.48 25.39
C VAL A 62 -12.62 17.02 25.33
N ALA A 63 -11.72 16.07 25.07
CA ALA A 63 -12.08 14.64 25.05
C ALA A 63 -12.34 14.06 26.44
N GLU A 64 -11.63 14.55 27.46
CA GLU A 64 -11.82 14.10 28.85
C GLU A 64 -13.06 14.70 29.50
N GLN A 65 -13.44 15.94 29.17
CA GLN A 65 -14.69 16.54 29.67
C GLN A 65 -15.96 15.93 29.08
N VAL A 66 -15.94 15.51 27.80
CA VAL A 66 -17.11 14.85 27.17
C VAL A 66 -17.32 13.42 27.69
N LEU A 67 -16.26 12.74 28.15
CA LEU A 67 -16.39 11.41 28.78
C LEU A 67 -16.89 11.48 30.23
N THR A 68 -16.54 12.53 30.99
CA THR A 68 -16.98 12.70 32.38
C THR A 68 -18.46 13.07 32.48
N GLU A 69 -18.98 13.90 31.57
CA GLU A 69 -20.41 14.28 31.56
C GLU A 69 -21.38 13.12 31.19
N LYS A 70 -20.88 12.07 30.50
CA LYS A 70 -21.68 10.87 30.18
C LYS A 70 -21.70 9.81 31.28
N ILE A 71 -20.85 9.92 32.31
CA ILE A 71 -20.78 8.96 33.42
C ILE A 71 -21.66 9.38 34.62
N GLU A 72 -21.99 10.65 34.76
CA GLU A 72 -22.79 11.13 35.90
C GLU A 72 -24.30 10.96 35.76
N ASN A 73 -24.83 10.61 34.57
CA ASN A 73 -26.27 10.49 34.33
C ASN A 73 -26.80 9.05 34.10
N GLY A 74 -26.19 8.03 34.69
CA GLY A 74 -26.63 6.66 34.49
C GLY A 74 -26.29 5.68 35.62
N ILE A 75 -26.65 5.96 36.86
CA ILE A 75 -26.49 4.99 37.95
C ILE A 75 -27.70 4.03 37.95
N VAL A 76 -27.51 2.80 37.45
CA VAL A 76 -28.37 1.67 37.75
C VAL A 76 -27.70 0.78 38.77
N LYS A 77 -28.24 0.74 39.98
CA LYS A 77 -27.80 -0.16 41.05
C LYS A 77 -28.11 -1.61 40.68
N LEU A 78 -27.08 -2.45 40.61
CA LEU A 78 -27.25 -3.90 40.60
C LEU A 78 -27.00 -4.44 42.02
N GLN A 79 -28.00 -5.02 42.64
CA GLN A 79 -27.88 -5.84 43.84
C GLN A 79 -27.63 -7.30 43.45
N PRO A 80 -26.81 -8.07 44.21
CA PRO A 80 -26.53 -9.47 43.93
C PRO A 80 -27.63 -10.36 44.56
N ALA A 81 -28.24 -11.24 43.75
CA ALA A 81 -29.06 -12.33 44.25
C ALA A 81 -28.44 -13.68 43.80
N GLY A 82 -27.85 -14.39 44.74
CA GLY A 82 -27.55 -15.80 44.56
C GLY A 82 -28.77 -16.66 44.66
N ARG A 83 -28.88 -17.72 43.88
CA ARG A 83 -29.48 -19.01 44.29
C ARG A 83 -29.19 -20.16 43.32
N LYS A 84 -29.11 -21.29 43.96
CA LYS A 84 -28.69 -22.63 43.55
C LYS A 84 -29.53 -23.28 42.45
N VAL A 85 -28.83 -24.16 41.71
CA VAL A 85 -29.31 -25.14 40.74
C VAL A 85 -30.18 -26.25 41.37
N ARG A 86 -31.23 -26.71 40.65
CA ARG A 86 -31.58 -28.14 40.44
C ARG A 86 -32.51 -28.30 39.20
N PRO A 87 -32.50 -29.50 38.57
CA PRO A 87 -32.85 -29.71 37.18
C PRO A 87 -34.25 -30.31 36.98
N GLY A 88 -34.76 -30.14 35.75
CA GLY A 88 -35.80 -31.01 35.20
C GLY A 88 -36.93 -30.33 34.44
N ALA A 89 -37.11 -30.82 33.21
CA ALA A 89 -38.35 -30.89 32.44
C ALA A 89 -38.64 -29.85 31.35
N LYS A 90 -38.52 -30.36 30.14
CA LYS A 90 -39.47 -30.30 28.98
C LYS A 90 -39.86 -28.96 28.36
N GLU A 91 -39.52 -28.89 27.08
CA GLU A 91 -40.16 -28.28 25.92
C GLU A 91 -41.47 -27.52 26.14
N ARG A 92 -41.54 -26.32 25.63
CA ARG A 92 -42.55 -25.87 24.66
C ARG A 92 -42.21 -24.52 24.03
N ASP A 93 -42.54 -24.43 22.75
CA ASP A 93 -42.49 -23.32 21.82
C ASP A 93 -42.79 -21.92 22.35
N ALA A 94 -41.93 -20.95 21.99
CA ALA A 94 -42.39 -19.59 21.72
C ALA A 94 -41.41 -18.92 20.75
N LYS A 95 -41.90 -18.64 19.55
CA LYS A 95 -41.30 -17.72 18.58
C LYS A 95 -41.17 -16.35 19.22
N THR A 96 -39.93 -15.93 19.47
CA THR A 96 -39.66 -14.52 19.70
C THR A 96 -38.68 -14.10 18.60
N VAL A 97 -39.21 -13.39 17.62
CA VAL A 97 -38.41 -12.66 16.62
C VAL A 97 -37.78 -11.49 17.36
N VAL A 98 -36.53 -11.63 17.75
CA VAL A 98 -35.74 -10.50 18.21
C VAL A 98 -35.15 -9.85 16.95
N SER A 99 -35.72 -8.70 16.58
CA SER A 99 -35.11 -7.80 15.61
C SER A 99 -33.80 -7.29 16.20
N LEU A 100 -32.67 -7.73 15.62
CA LEU A 100 -31.35 -7.18 15.89
C LEU A 100 -31.28 -5.75 15.32
N PRO A 101 -30.76 -4.77 16.07
CA PRO A 101 -30.55 -3.44 15.52
C PRO A 101 -29.52 -3.50 14.37
N ASP A 102 -29.94 -2.97 13.23
CA ASP A 102 -29.04 -2.62 12.11
C ASP A 102 -27.97 -1.64 12.63
N ASN A 103 -26.72 -2.03 12.50
CA ASN A 103 -25.44 -1.31 12.69
C ASN A 103 -24.49 -1.89 13.76
N GLN A 104 -24.31 -3.18 13.73
CA GLN A 104 -23.01 -3.74 14.12
C GLN A 104 -22.42 -4.39 12.87
N GLU A 105 -21.68 -3.60 12.05
CA GLU A 105 -20.57 -4.17 11.29
C GLU A 105 -19.71 -4.89 12.33
N ALA A 106 -19.77 -6.21 12.35
CA ALA A 106 -18.88 -7.02 13.15
C ALA A 106 -17.47 -6.46 12.91
N ASP A 107 -16.88 -5.93 13.96
CA ASP A 107 -15.44 -5.70 14.04
C ASP A 107 -14.85 -7.06 13.71
N VAL A 108 -14.41 -7.22 12.45
CA VAL A 108 -13.77 -8.45 11.97
C VAL A 108 -12.52 -8.51 12.81
N GLY A 109 -12.59 -9.33 13.86
CA GLY A 109 -11.61 -9.41 14.91
C GLY A 109 -10.24 -9.36 14.25
N GLN A 110 -9.42 -8.40 14.65
CA GLN A 110 -8.08 -8.16 14.12
C GLN A 110 -7.31 -9.48 14.25
N ALA A 111 -7.45 -10.35 13.26
CA ALA A 111 -6.57 -11.50 13.12
C ALA A 111 -5.17 -10.91 13.18
N GLN A 112 -4.44 -11.19 14.27
CA GLN A 112 -3.08 -10.72 14.42
C GLN A 112 -2.26 -11.36 13.31
N LEU A 113 -2.20 -10.66 12.18
CA LEU A 113 -1.37 -11.07 11.06
C LEU A 113 0.05 -11.18 11.61
N TRP A 114 0.67 -12.36 11.54
CA TRP A 114 2.01 -12.58 12.09
C TRP A 114 3.03 -11.54 11.60
N ASP A 115 2.84 -11.00 10.39
CA ASP A 115 3.63 -9.92 9.80
C ASP A 115 3.43 -8.55 10.48
N ARG A 116 2.43 -8.39 11.36
CA ARG A 116 2.18 -7.13 12.08
C ARG A 116 2.89 -7.05 13.42
N GLN A 117 3.44 -8.16 13.93
CA GLN A 117 4.19 -8.12 15.16
C GLN A 117 5.42 -7.22 14.99
N PRO A 118 5.68 -6.33 15.96
CA PRO A 118 6.88 -5.49 15.93
C PRO A 118 8.13 -6.38 15.88
N TRP A 119 9.02 -6.07 14.97
CA TRP A 119 10.31 -6.75 14.87
C TRP A 119 11.38 -5.74 14.43
N ILE A 120 12.51 -5.77 15.12
CA ILE A 120 13.64 -4.89 14.87
C ILE A 120 14.87 -5.76 14.58
N GLY A 121 15.60 -5.43 13.51
CA GLY A 121 16.82 -6.12 13.09
C GLY A 121 17.25 -5.68 11.70
N ASP A 122 18.35 -6.22 11.21
CA ASP A 122 18.90 -5.90 9.91
C ASP A 122 18.59 -7.02 8.88
N LEU A 123 19.13 -6.93 7.68
CA LEU A 123 18.84 -7.81 6.55
C LEU A 123 19.08 -9.30 6.86
N ASP A 124 20.09 -9.64 7.62
CA ASP A 124 20.39 -11.04 7.98
C ASP A 124 19.23 -11.71 8.73
N GLY A 125 18.60 -11.02 9.68
CA GLY A 125 17.41 -11.49 10.36
C GLY A 125 16.19 -11.54 9.43
N MET A 126 16.04 -10.57 8.50
CA MET A 126 14.98 -10.59 7.49
C MET A 126 15.13 -11.79 6.55
N LEU A 127 16.35 -12.14 6.17
CA LEU A 127 16.65 -13.31 5.35
C LEU A 127 16.33 -14.62 6.10
N LYS A 128 16.65 -14.71 7.39
CA LYS A 128 16.31 -15.87 8.24
C LYS A 128 14.80 -16.10 8.32
N ARG A 129 14.00 -15.04 8.55
CA ARG A 129 12.53 -15.15 8.55
C ARG A 129 11.92 -15.17 7.14
N ARG A 130 12.74 -14.98 6.09
CA ARG A 130 12.36 -15.02 4.66
C ARG A 130 11.25 -14.03 4.28
N SER A 131 11.14 -12.94 5.01
CA SER A 131 10.13 -11.91 4.80
C SER A 131 10.74 -10.54 5.01
N ILE A 132 10.50 -9.61 4.08
CA ILE A 132 10.79 -8.18 4.21
C ILE A 132 9.47 -7.44 4.10
N ARG A 133 9.13 -6.70 5.14
CA ARG A 133 7.89 -5.93 5.23
C ARG A 133 8.14 -4.51 4.74
N VAL A 134 7.38 -4.08 3.75
CA VAL A 134 7.54 -2.75 3.16
C VAL A 134 6.26 -1.94 3.34
N LEU A 135 6.37 -0.85 4.08
CA LEU A 135 5.32 0.13 4.29
C LEU A 135 5.20 1.01 3.04
N VAL A 136 4.03 1.03 2.41
CA VAL A 136 3.81 1.75 1.14
C VAL A 136 2.48 2.50 1.20
N PRO A 137 2.44 3.81 0.85
CA PRO A 137 1.18 4.51 0.71
C PRO A 137 0.41 3.99 -0.51
N PHE A 138 -0.91 3.85 -0.35
CA PHE A 138 -1.77 3.50 -1.46
C PHE A 138 -1.96 4.72 -2.36
N SER A 139 -1.58 4.62 -3.62
CA SER A 139 -1.55 5.71 -4.58
C SER A 139 -1.82 5.17 -5.98
N ARG A 140 -2.58 5.89 -6.79
CA ARG A 140 -2.91 5.49 -8.18
C ARG A 140 -1.68 5.41 -9.09
N THR A 141 -0.51 5.89 -8.64
CA THR A 141 0.75 5.86 -9.40
C THR A 141 1.76 4.89 -8.81
N PHE A 142 1.87 4.84 -7.47
CA PHE A 142 2.96 4.15 -6.79
C PHE A 142 2.59 2.76 -6.29
N PHE A 143 1.37 2.58 -5.76
CA PHE A 143 0.84 1.27 -5.35
C PHE A 143 -0.69 1.28 -5.38
N PHE A 144 -1.30 0.50 -6.25
CA PHE A 144 -2.75 0.40 -6.43
C PHE A 144 -3.16 -1.02 -6.85
N LEU A 145 -4.48 -1.25 -6.83
CA LEU A 145 -5.08 -2.45 -7.41
C LEU A 145 -5.75 -2.10 -8.74
N ASP A 146 -5.39 -2.83 -9.78
CA ASP A 146 -6.00 -2.77 -11.09
C ASP A 146 -6.64 -4.13 -11.38
N GLN A 147 -7.97 -4.20 -11.39
CA GLN A 147 -8.73 -5.45 -11.55
C GLN A 147 -8.21 -6.58 -10.62
N GLY A 148 -7.94 -6.25 -9.36
CA GLY A 148 -7.37 -7.18 -8.38
C GLY A 148 -5.85 -7.34 -8.45
N ARG A 149 -5.18 -6.91 -9.51
CA ARG A 149 -3.71 -6.98 -9.65
C ARG A 149 -3.04 -5.83 -8.91
N LYS A 150 -2.04 -6.17 -8.12
CA LYS A 150 -1.15 -5.15 -7.53
C LYS A 150 -0.27 -4.56 -8.63
N ARG A 151 -0.28 -3.25 -8.73
CA ARG A 151 0.48 -2.49 -9.71
C ARG A 151 1.00 -1.19 -9.10
N GLY A 152 1.85 -0.51 -9.82
CA GLY A 152 2.39 0.79 -9.46
C GLY A 152 3.91 0.80 -9.47
N LEU A 153 4.49 1.98 -9.62
CA LEU A 153 5.93 2.15 -9.73
C LEU A 153 6.66 1.52 -8.54
N THR A 154 6.25 1.86 -7.32
CA THR A 154 6.88 1.32 -6.10
C THR A 154 6.70 -0.19 -6.03
N TYR A 155 5.51 -0.71 -6.33
CA TYR A 155 5.26 -2.15 -6.30
C TYR A 155 6.14 -2.92 -7.27
N ASP A 156 6.20 -2.50 -8.53
CA ASP A 156 7.02 -3.20 -9.55
C ASP A 156 8.51 -3.14 -9.21
N VAL A 157 9.01 -2.00 -8.70
CA VAL A 157 10.40 -1.88 -8.22
C VAL A 157 10.68 -2.81 -7.04
N LEU A 158 9.74 -2.96 -6.11
CA LEU A 158 9.86 -3.89 -4.98
C LEU A 158 9.90 -5.35 -5.44
N MET A 159 9.12 -5.72 -6.45
CA MET A 159 9.18 -7.08 -7.03
C MET A 159 10.51 -7.35 -7.74
N GLU A 160 11.11 -6.36 -8.38
CA GLU A 160 12.49 -6.48 -8.92
C GLU A 160 13.53 -6.60 -7.79
N TYR A 161 13.34 -5.92 -6.65
CA TYR A 161 14.20 -6.08 -5.47
C TYR A 161 14.07 -7.49 -4.86
N GLU A 162 12.86 -8.06 -4.79
CA GLU A 162 12.64 -9.46 -4.39
C GLU A 162 13.44 -10.43 -5.29
N LYS A 163 13.37 -10.25 -6.61
CA LYS A 163 14.14 -11.06 -7.57
C LYS A 163 15.66 -10.89 -7.39
N PHE A 164 16.10 -9.65 -7.17
CA PHE A 164 17.52 -9.34 -6.94
C PHE A 164 18.06 -10.03 -5.68
N LEU A 165 17.31 -9.99 -4.57
CA LEU A 165 17.66 -10.67 -3.32
C LEU A 165 17.72 -12.19 -3.53
N ASN A 166 16.71 -12.79 -4.13
CA ASN A 166 16.62 -14.23 -4.33
C ASN A 166 17.71 -14.77 -5.27
N LYS A 167 18.16 -13.96 -6.23
CA LYS A 167 19.32 -14.30 -7.08
C LYS A 167 20.62 -14.32 -6.29
N LYS A 168 20.79 -13.42 -5.29
CA LYS A 168 22.00 -13.36 -4.45
C LYS A 168 22.05 -14.47 -3.39
N VAL A 169 20.91 -14.77 -2.79
CA VAL A 169 20.80 -15.70 -1.64
C VAL A 169 20.62 -17.13 -2.14
N LYS A 170 21.27 -17.68 -3.06
CA LYS A 170 21.23 -19.09 -3.57
C LYS A 170 20.39 -20.07 -2.71
N VAL A 171 19.08 -19.78 -2.52
CA VAL A 171 18.22 -20.52 -1.60
C VAL A 171 17.77 -21.83 -2.24
N LYS A 172 18.04 -22.97 -1.60
CA LYS A 172 17.71 -24.29 -2.15
C LYS A 172 16.20 -24.52 -2.30
N HIS A 173 15.36 -24.04 -1.40
CA HIS A 173 13.92 -24.42 -1.38
C HIS A 173 12.95 -23.23 -1.28
N LEU A 174 13.18 -22.25 -0.42
CA LEU A 174 12.26 -21.14 -0.20
C LEU A 174 12.99 -19.80 -0.28
N GLY A 175 12.51 -18.92 -1.15
CA GLY A 175 13.04 -17.56 -1.31
C GLY A 175 12.61 -16.60 -0.21
N VAL A 176 13.21 -15.41 -0.24
CA VAL A 176 12.76 -14.25 0.53
C VAL A 176 11.61 -13.60 -0.21
N HIS A 177 10.59 -13.16 0.51
CA HIS A 177 9.42 -12.49 -0.05
C HIS A 177 9.26 -11.08 0.50
N ILE A 178 8.87 -10.16 -0.36
CA ILE A 178 8.47 -8.82 0.02
C ILE A 178 6.96 -8.81 0.28
N VAL A 179 6.59 -8.42 1.50
CA VAL A 179 5.21 -8.19 1.91
C VAL A 179 4.96 -6.69 1.91
N VAL A 180 4.16 -6.21 0.97
CA VAL A 180 3.77 -4.80 0.91
C VAL A 180 2.63 -4.56 1.89
N ILE A 181 2.84 -3.65 2.84
CA ILE A 181 1.88 -3.25 3.85
C ILE A 181 1.41 -1.83 3.52
N PRO A 182 0.20 -1.68 2.99
CA PRO A 182 -0.37 -0.35 2.75
C PRO A 182 -0.50 0.43 4.04
N THR A 183 0.12 1.61 4.10
CA THR A 183 0.25 2.44 5.30
C THR A 183 -0.04 3.88 4.93
N SER A 184 -0.74 4.63 5.78
CA SER A 184 -0.92 6.08 5.56
C SER A 184 0.40 6.82 5.72
N ARG A 185 0.52 7.98 5.08
CA ARG A 185 1.81 8.70 5.01
C ARG A 185 2.32 9.20 6.36
N ASP A 186 1.43 9.63 7.23
CA ASP A 186 1.71 10.06 8.60
C ASP A 186 2.31 8.93 9.46
N ARG A 187 1.95 7.68 9.16
CA ARG A 187 2.42 6.52 9.91
C ARG A 187 3.66 5.84 9.36
N LEU A 188 4.10 6.19 8.15
CA LEU A 188 5.23 5.50 7.50
C LEU A 188 6.49 5.45 8.38
N PHE A 189 6.91 6.58 8.93
CA PHE A 189 8.15 6.66 9.71
C PHE A 189 7.96 6.13 11.14
N SER A 190 6.84 6.44 11.79
CA SER A 190 6.54 5.91 13.14
C SER A 190 6.41 4.40 13.14
N ASP A 191 5.69 3.82 12.19
CA ASP A 191 5.53 2.37 12.04
C ASP A 191 6.85 1.68 11.66
N LEU A 192 7.68 2.34 10.82
CA LEU A 192 9.02 1.84 10.49
C LEU A 192 9.92 1.77 11.73
N VAL A 193 9.97 2.84 12.53
CA VAL A 193 10.77 2.91 13.77
C VAL A 193 10.26 1.90 14.80
N ALA A 194 8.94 1.79 14.95
CA ALA A 194 8.30 0.84 15.86
C ALA A 194 8.46 -0.64 15.44
N GLY A 195 9.03 -0.91 14.26
CA GLY A 195 9.27 -2.28 13.80
C GLY A 195 8.06 -2.95 13.15
N HIS A 196 7.01 -2.21 12.77
CA HIS A 196 5.88 -2.73 12.02
C HIS A 196 6.17 -2.92 10.52
N GLY A 197 7.26 -2.34 10.04
CA GLY A 197 7.83 -2.54 8.72
C GLY A 197 9.36 -2.57 8.76
N ASP A 198 9.99 -2.93 7.68
CA ASP A 198 11.46 -2.99 7.55
C ASP A 198 12.00 -1.91 6.60
N ILE A 199 11.19 -1.53 5.64
CA ILE A 199 11.43 -0.48 4.65
C ILE A 199 10.17 0.37 4.56
N ALA A 200 10.29 1.68 4.38
CA ALA A 200 9.21 2.55 3.91
C ALA A 200 9.54 3.04 2.50
N ALA A 201 8.59 2.86 1.57
CA ALA A 201 8.76 3.20 0.15
C ALA A 201 7.49 3.85 -0.40
N GLY A 202 7.61 4.91 -1.21
CA GLY A 202 6.43 5.59 -1.77
C GLY A 202 6.68 7.04 -2.15
N ASN A 203 7.73 7.28 -2.93
CA ASN A 203 8.14 8.63 -3.33
C ASN A 203 8.42 9.53 -2.10
N LEU A 204 9.35 9.08 -1.25
CA LEU A 204 9.69 9.78 -0.01
C LEU A 204 10.88 10.73 -0.27
N THR A 205 10.64 12.01 -0.09
CA THR A 205 11.69 13.05 -0.16
C THR A 205 12.58 12.95 1.07
N ILE A 206 13.89 12.94 0.85
CA ILE A 206 14.88 13.06 1.92
C ILE A 206 14.84 14.50 2.45
N THR A 207 14.63 14.65 3.74
CA THR A 207 14.74 15.96 4.43
C THR A 207 15.55 15.81 5.72
N PRO A 208 16.18 16.88 6.20
CA PRO A 208 16.92 16.86 7.48
C PRO A 208 16.04 16.39 8.65
N GLU A 209 14.77 16.79 8.68
CA GLU A 209 13.84 16.41 9.74
C GLU A 209 13.57 14.90 9.74
N ARG A 210 13.36 14.32 8.57
CA ARG A 210 13.15 12.87 8.41
C ARG A 210 14.41 12.06 8.71
N GLN A 211 15.59 12.59 8.37
CA GLN A 211 16.89 11.97 8.69
C GLN A 211 17.17 11.91 10.21
N LYS A 212 16.54 12.76 11.01
CA LYS A 212 16.60 12.63 12.48
C LYS A 212 15.94 11.34 12.96
N LEU A 213 14.90 10.85 12.29
CA LEU A 213 14.10 9.69 12.68
C LEU A 213 14.58 8.38 12.04
N VAL A 214 14.92 8.41 10.76
CA VAL A 214 15.23 7.23 9.93
C VAL A 214 16.49 7.45 9.12
N ASP A 215 17.05 6.36 8.56
CA ASP A 215 18.05 6.44 7.50
C ASP A 215 17.39 6.31 6.13
N PHE A 216 18.07 6.81 5.10
CA PHE A 216 17.68 6.64 3.72
C PHE A 216 18.74 5.84 2.95
N ALA A 217 18.29 5.05 1.99
CA ALA A 217 19.15 4.47 0.96
C ALA A 217 19.58 5.55 -0.05
N ASP A 218 20.46 5.17 -1.01
CA ASP A 218 20.83 6.04 -2.12
C ASP A 218 19.56 6.46 -2.89
N PRO A 219 19.49 7.71 -3.40
CA PRO A 219 18.31 8.19 -4.09
C PRO A 219 18.07 7.46 -5.42
N SER A 220 16.82 7.11 -5.66
CA SER A 220 16.35 6.54 -6.93
C SER A 220 15.96 7.62 -7.96
N LEU A 221 15.65 8.81 -7.50
CA LEU A 221 15.35 10.01 -8.30
C LEU A 221 15.97 11.22 -7.61
N THR A 222 16.63 12.07 -8.38
CA THR A 222 17.29 13.32 -7.93
C THR A 222 16.72 14.52 -8.68
N ASN A 223 17.09 15.74 -8.24
CA ASN A 223 16.67 17.01 -8.84
C ASN A 223 15.14 17.20 -8.88
N VAL A 224 14.44 16.67 -7.90
CA VAL A 224 12.99 16.84 -7.74
C VAL A 224 12.71 18.27 -7.26
N ARG A 225 11.68 18.89 -7.85
CA ARG A 225 11.22 20.23 -7.49
C ARG A 225 9.82 20.16 -6.92
N GLU A 226 9.58 20.84 -5.81
CA GLU A 226 8.24 21.05 -5.26
C GLU A 226 7.69 22.35 -5.89
N ILE A 227 6.58 22.21 -6.64
CA ILE A 227 5.96 23.29 -7.42
C ILE A 227 4.52 23.53 -6.98
N ILE A 228 4.01 24.74 -7.24
CA ILE A 228 2.61 25.09 -7.03
C ILE A 228 1.78 24.52 -8.20
N VAL A 229 0.60 23.99 -7.85
CA VAL A 229 -0.47 23.68 -8.80
C VAL A 229 -1.73 24.41 -8.38
N SER A 230 -2.30 25.17 -9.31
CA SER A 230 -3.52 25.96 -9.10
C SER A 230 -4.70 25.43 -9.90
N GLY A 231 -5.91 25.67 -9.39
CA GLY A 231 -7.18 25.42 -10.05
C GLY A 231 -7.61 26.56 -10.95
N PRO A 232 -8.82 26.45 -11.56
CA PRO A 232 -9.32 27.43 -12.52
C PRO A 232 -9.56 28.83 -11.93
N ASP A 233 -9.94 28.90 -10.65
CA ASP A 233 -10.34 30.16 -9.99
C ASP A 233 -9.19 30.78 -9.18
N ALA A 234 -7.98 30.23 -9.28
CA ALA A 234 -6.82 30.76 -8.56
C ALA A 234 -6.31 32.06 -9.22
N PRO A 235 -5.80 33.02 -8.43
CA PRO A 235 -5.22 34.25 -8.97
C PRO A 235 -3.96 33.96 -9.80
N ASP A 236 -3.59 34.92 -10.66
CA ASP A 236 -2.33 34.84 -11.39
C ASP A 236 -1.14 34.96 -10.44
N LEU A 237 -0.17 34.07 -10.62
CA LEU A 237 1.03 33.97 -9.80
C LEU A 237 2.27 34.17 -10.69
N ASN A 238 3.09 35.17 -10.38
CA ASN A 238 4.34 35.46 -11.09
C ASN A 238 5.58 35.13 -10.26
N THR A 239 5.51 35.34 -8.95
CA THR A 239 6.60 35.08 -8.01
C THR A 239 6.11 34.23 -6.85
N ILE A 240 7.03 33.59 -6.13
CA ILE A 240 6.70 32.81 -4.95
C ILE A 240 6.10 33.67 -3.81
N PHE A 241 6.35 34.96 -3.83
CA PHE A 241 5.84 35.92 -2.84
C PHE A 241 4.38 36.34 -3.09
N ASP A 242 3.82 36.02 -4.27
CA ASP A 242 2.41 36.25 -4.58
C ASP A 242 1.50 35.23 -3.84
N LEU A 243 2.10 34.20 -3.25
CA LEU A 243 1.41 33.29 -2.35
C LEU A 243 1.06 33.90 -0.98
N SER A 244 1.55 35.12 -0.68
CA SER A 244 1.29 35.82 0.58
C SER A 244 -0.20 36.00 0.83
N GLY A 245 -0.70 35.45 1.94
CA GLY A 245 -2.10 35.52 2.35
C GLY A 245 -3.05 34.59 1.58
N LEU A 246 -2.56 33.85 0.57
CA LEU A 246 -3.38 32.88 -0.17
C LEU A 246 -3.49 31.54 0.59
N GLU A 247 -4.52 30.78 0.29
CA GLU A 247 -4.76 29.47 0.89
C GLU A 247 -4.12 28.35 0.06
N ILE A 248 -3.38 27.46 0.74
CA ILE A 248 -2.80 26.24 0.15
C ILE A 248 -3.12 25.03 1.02
N SER A 249 -3.70 24.00 0.40
CA SER A 249 -4.01 22.74 1.07
C SER A 249 -2.83 21.77 0.99
N VAL A 250 -2.48 21.11 2.12
CA VAL A 250 -1.34 20.21 2.20
C VAL A 250 -1.50 19.20 3.32
N ARG A 251 -1.01 17.95 3.14
CA ARG A 251 -0.93 16.99 4.25
C ARG A 251 0.19 17.40 5.22
N LYS A 252 -0.08 17.30 6.51
CA LYS A 252 0.88 17.64 7.56
C LYS A 252 2.16 16.78 7.51
N SER A 253 2.06 15.50 7.12
CA SER A 253 3.18 14.55 7.01
C SER A 253 4.06 14.76 5.76
N SER A 254 3.66 15.63 4.83
CA SER A 254 4.38 15.83 3.56
C SER A 254 5.60 16.75 3.71
N SER A 255 6.61 16.59 2.85
CA SER A 255 7.72 17.55 2.72
C SER A 255 7.24 18.91 2.24
N TYR A 256 6.09 18.97 1.58
CA TYR A 256 5.46 20.21 1.13
C TYR A 256 5.04 21.10 2.30
N TYR A 257 4.55 20.48 3.40
CA TYR A 257 4.25 21.21 4.63
C TYR A 257 5.52 21.85 5.24
N GLU A 258 6.64 21.09 5.28
CA GLU A 258 7.93 21.61 5.72
C GLU A 258 8.37 22.82 4.86
N SER A 259 8.20 22.73 3.53
CA SER A 259 8.55 23.81 2.60
C SER A 259 7.66 25.06 2.76
N LEU A 260 6.35 24.88 3.02
CA LEU A 260 5.44 25.98 3.32
C LEU A 260 5.79 26.68 4.64
N GLN A 261 6.17 25.93 5.66
CA GLN A 261 6.63 26.50 6.93
C GLN A 261 7.89 27.36 6.73
N ALA A 262 8.82 26.90 5.90
CA ALA A 262 10.02 27.67 5.55
C ALA A 262 9.66 28.95 4.77
N LEU A 263 8.77 28.84 3.78
CA LEU A 263 8.28 30.03 3.04
C LEU A 263 7.59 31.03 3.99
N ASN A 264 6.74 30.55 4.89
CA ASN A 264 6.04 31.42 5.85
C ASN A 264 7.00 32.20 6.75
N LYS A 265 8.10 31.57 7.21
CA LYS A 265 9.16 32.28 7.94
C LYS A 265 9.78 33.41 7.09
N THR A 266 10.05 33.13 5.80
CA THR A 266 10.58 34.14 4.87
C THR A 266 9.57 35.27 4.63
N LEU A 267 8.28 34.95 4.39
CA LEU A 267 7.24 35.99 4.18
C LEU A 267 7.12 36.91 5.39
N VAL A 268 7.11 36.37 6.61
CA VAL A 268 7.05 37.14 7.83
C VAL A 268 8.29 38.04 7.99
N SER A 269 9.50 37.53 7.67
CA SER A 269 10.74 38.32 7.77
C SER A 269 10.79 39.53 6.82
N ILE A 270 10.00 39.47 5.73
CA ILE A 270 9.86 40.60 4.77
C ILE A 270 8.53 41.34 4.93
N SER A 271 7.90 41.25 6.11
CA SER A 271 6.64 41.94 6.46
C SER A 271 5.45 41.60 5.53
N LYS A 272 5.45 40.41 4.91
CA LYS A 272 4.32 39.86 4.14
C LYS A 272 3.47 38.92 4.99
N LYS A 273 2.17 38.82 4.66
CA LYS A 273 1.27 37.85 5.29
C LYS A 273 1.73 36.43 5.01
N PRO A 274 1.74 35.52 6.01
CA PRO A 274 2.03 34.11 5.74
C PRO A 274 0.96 33.50 4.86
N VAL A 275 1.30 32.41 4.13
CA VAL A 275 0.35 31.55 3.43
C VAL A 275 -0.59 30.92 4.46
N SER A 276 -1.90 30.92 4.19
CA SER A 276 -2.90 30.20 4.95
C SER A 276 -2.81 28.72 4.62
N ILE A 277 -2.45 27.87 5.61
CA ILE A 277 -2.25 26.44 5.39
C ILE A 277 -3.48 25.66 5.83
N THR A 278 -4.19 25.05 4.90
CA THR A 278 -5.29 24.12 5.17
C THR A 278 -4.76 22.69 5.20
N ILE A 279 -4.96 22.01 6.34
CA ILE A 279 -4.47 20.64 6.50
C ILE A 279 -5.43 19.66 5.83
N ALA A 280 -4.93 18.99 4.79
CA ALA A 280 -5.63 17.92 4.12
C ALA A 280 -5.51 16.60 4.91
N ASP A 281 -6.53 15.74 4.78
CA ASP A 281 -6.56 14.42 5.40
C ASP A 281 -5.39 13.54 4.91
N GLU A 282 -4.76 12.81 5.82
CA GLU A 282 -3.58 11.96 5.54
C GLU A 282 -3.89 10.74 4.66
N TYR A 283 -5.16 10.39 4.48
CA TYR A 283 -5.60 9.33 3.57
C TYR A 283 -5.77 9.80 2.13
N LEU A 284 -5.76 11.12 1.87
CA LEU A 284 -5.77 11.68 0.52
C LEU A 284 -4.34 11.70 -0.03
N GLU A 285 -4.15 11.14 -1.22
CA GLU A 285 -2.88 11.23 -1.94
C GLU A 285 -2.83 12.47 -2.83
N ASP A 286 -1.66 12.77 -3.38
CA ASP A 286 -1.47 13.94 -4.22
C ASP A 286 -2.43 13.97 -5.42
N GLU A 287 -2.72 12.82 -6.01
CA GLU A 287 -3.69 12.69 -7.10
C GLU A 287 -5.14 12.97 -6.68
N ASP A 288 -5.48 12.71 -5.42
CA ASP A 288 -6.81 13.00 -4.88
C ASP A 288 -6.96 14.50 -4.65
N LEU A 289 -5.92 15.16 -4.15
CA LEU A 289 -5.89 16.61 -3.99
C LEU A 289 -5.88 17.32 -5.35
N LEU A 290 -5.13 16.80 -6.33
CA LEU A 290 -5.16 17.33 -7.70
C LEU A 290 -6.54 17.22 -8.35
N GLU A 291 -7.27 16.13 -8.11
CA GLU A 291 -8.65 15.97 -8.57
C GLU A 291 -9.57 17.06 -7.97
N MET A 292 -9.39 17.38 -6.68
CA MET A 292 -10.14 18.45 -6.00
C MET A 292 -9.77 19.84 -6.53
N VAL A 293 -8.50 20.09 -6.82
CA VAL A 293 -8.06 21.33 -7.49
C VAL A 293 -8.65 21.45 -8.89
N ASN A 294 -8.65 20.34 -9.65
CA ASN A 294 -9.16 20.31 -11.02
C ASN A 294 -10.65 20.67 -11.13
N VAL A 295 -11.44 20.37 -10.10
CA VAL A 295 -12.88 20.68 -10.06
C VAL A 295 -13.20 21.96 -9.26
N GLY A 296 -12.19 22.74 -8.88
CA GLY A 296 -12.36 24.02 -8.16
C GLY A 296 -12.72 23.88 -6.68
N LEU A 297 -12.65 22.69 -6.09
CA LEU A 297 -12.91 22.48 -4.64
C LEU A 297 -11.75 22.96 -3.75
N MET A 298 -10.56 23.07 -4.30
CA MET A 298 -9.36 23.60 -3.65
C MET A 298 -8.68 24.60 -4.59
N PRO A 299 -8.24 25.76 -4.10
CA PRO A 299 -7.60 26.74 -4.98
C PRO A 299 -6.21 26.27 -5.42
N MET A 300 -5.39 25.75 -4.51
CA MET A 300 -3.99 25.41 -4.78
C MET A 300 -3.47 24.30 -3.87
N ILE A 301 -2.49 23.56 -4.41
CA ILE A 301 -1.67 22.58 -3.67
C ILE A 301 -0.21 22.67 -4.08
N ILE A 302 0.65 21.96 -3.34
CA ILE A 302 2.05 21.73 -3.72
C ILE A 302 2.23 20.29 -4.11
N ILE A 303 3.06 20.05 -5.12
CA ILE A 303 3.36 18.69 -5.61
C ILE A 303 4.79 18.60 -6.18
N ASP A 304 5.36 17.42 -6.16
CA ASP A 304 6.58 17.15 -6.93
C ASP A 304 6.34 17.32 -8.43
N SER A 305 7.23 18.00 -9.12
CA SER A 305 7.09 18.36 -10.55
C SER A 305 6.80 17.16 -11.45
N HIS A 306 7.48 16.03 -11.25
CA HIS A 306 7.27 14.82 -12.04
C HIS A 306 5.87 14.20 -11.88
N LYS A 307 5.24 14.37 -10.71
CA LYS A 307 3.84 13.96 -10.49
C LYS A 307 2.88 14.95 -11.18
N GLY A 308 3.12 16.25 -11.03
CA GLY A 308 2.34 17.29 -11.70
C GLY A 308 2.35 17.11 -13.20
N GLU A 309 3.53 16.90 -13.81
CA GLU A 309 3.73 16.65 -15.24
C GLU A 309 2.99 15.39 -15.75
N PHE A 310 2.80 14.40 -14.91
CA PHE A 310 2.00 13.23 -15.24
C PHE A 310 0.50 13.54 -15.16
N TRP A 311 0.03 14.11 -14.05
CA TRP A 311 -1.40 14.28 -13.78
C TRP A 311 -2.06 15.39 -14.60
N VAL A 312 -1.31 16.41 -15.07
CA VAL A 312 -1.83 17.44 -15.99
C VAL A 312 -2.28 16.86 -17.34
N LYS A 313 -1.76 15.68 -17.71
CA LYS A 313 -2.23 14.96 -18.90
C LYS A 313 -3.64 14.39 -18.73
N ILE A 314 -4.11 14.26 -17.49
CA ILE A 314 -5.41 13.68 -17.12
C ILE A 314 -6.37 14.78 -16.65
N PHE A 315 -5.94 15.64 -15.75
CA PHE A 315 -6.69 16.77 -15.22
C PHE A 315 -6.48 18.01 -16.08
N LYS A 316 -7.55 18.54 -16.67
CA LYS A 316 -7.44 19.59 -17.72
C LYS A 316 -7.59 21.01 -17.21
N HIS A 317 -8.09 21.18 -16.00
CA HIS A 317 -8.34 22.48 -15.38
C HIS A 317 -7.32 22.86 -14.30
N ILE A 318 -6.17 22.14 -14.24
CA ILE A 318 -5.05 22.50 -13.36
C ILE A 318 -3.95 23.21 -14.14
N LYS A 319 -3.27 24.15 -13.48
CA LYS A 319 -2.11 24.90 -14.03
C LYS A 319 -0.87 24.60 -13.17
N LEU A 320 0.20 24.13 -13.82
CA LEU A 320 1.49 23.89 -13.16
C LEU A 320 2.36 25.14 -13.24
N HIS A 321 2.86 25.59 -12.08
CA HIS A 321 3.73 26.78 -11.99
C HIS A 321 5.20 26.34 -11.83
N HIS A 322 5.85 25.94 -12.93
CA HIS A 322 7.23 25.43 -12.92
C HIS A 322 8.27 26.44 -12.40
N ASN A 323 7.97 27.72 -12.49
CA ASN A 323 8.84 28.80 -12.01
C ASN A 323 8.68 29.07 -10.50
N LEU A 324 7.55 28.69 -9.90
CA LEU A 324 7.26 28.87 -8.49
C LEU A 324 7.66 27.60 -7.71
N ARG A 325 8.89 27.59 -7.22
CA ARG A 325 9.50 26.42 -6.59
C ARG A 325 9.69 26.67 -5.11
N LEU A 326 9.12 25.82 -4.26
CA LEU A 326 9.34 25.85 -2.83
C LEU A 326 10.61 25.12 -2.44
N ARG A 327 10.94 24.05 -3.17
CA ARG A 327 12.16 23.26 -2.99
C ARG A 327 12.73 22.90 -4.36
N THR A 328 14.06 22.87 -4.44
CA THR A 328 14.83 22.41 -5.60
C THR A 328 15.86 21.38 -5.14
N GLY A 329 16.35 20.56 -6.07
CA GLY A 329 17.39 19.57 -5.76
C GLY A 329 16.91 18.42 -4.85
N GLY A 330 15.60 18.24 -4.69
CA GLY A 330 15.05 17.17 -3.85
C GLY A 330 15.49 15.77 -4.32
N GLU A 331 15.64 14.86 -3.38
CA GLU A 331 16.03 13.47 -3.60
C GLU A 331 14.97 12.52 -3.06
N ILE A 332 14.61 11.50 -3.85
CA ILE A 332 13.62 10.48 -3.49
C ILE A 332 14.32 9.16 -3.21
N ALA A 333 14.09 8.61 -2.01
CA ALA A 333 14.71 7.34 -1.61
C ALA A 333 13.76 6.48 -0.75
N TRP A 334 14.14 5.22 -0.56
CA TRP A 334 13.54 4.35 0.43
C TRP A 334 14.11 4.66 1.81
N ALA A 335 13.24 4.73 2.81
CA ALA A 335 13.63 4.90 4.20
C ALA A 335 13.74 3.53 4.89
N ILE A 336 14.72 3.43 5.79
CA ILE A 336 14.98 2.26 6.61
C ILE A 336 15.22 2.69 8.06
N ARG A 337 15.12 1.77 9.02
CA ARG A 337 15.50 2.07 10.39
C ARG A 337 16.98 2.42 10.48
N LYS A 338 17.32 3.30 11.40
CA LYS A 338 18.71 3.53 11.81
C LYS A 338 19.36 2.22 12.25
N LYS A 339 20.67 2.12 12.13
CA LYS A 339 21.45 0.92 12.48
C LYS A 339 21.09 -0.34 11.65
N SER A 340 20.75 -0.16 10.36
CA SER A 340 20.49 -1.25 9.40
C SER A 340 21.50 -1.22 8.23
N PRO A 341 22.81 -1.38 8.47
CA PRO A 341 23.84 -1.21 7.45
C PRO A 341 23.80 -2.29 6.35
N LEU A 342 23.43 -3.52 6.67
CA LEU A 342 23.34 -4.60 5.69
C LEU A 342 22.18 -4.36 4.72
N LEU A 343 21.03 -3.94 5.24
CA LEU A 343 19.87 -3.58 4.42
C LEU A 343 20.19 -2.39 3.53
N LYS A 344 20.80 -1.32 4.09
CA LYS A 344 21.22 -0.13 3.33
C LYS A 344 22.15 -0.50 2.18
N LYS A 345 23.19 -1.30 2.45
CA LYS A 345 24.14 -1.77 1.45
C LYS A 345 23.46 -2.58 0.34
N SER A 346 22.49 -3.42 0.70
CA SER A 346 21.73 -4.23 -0.25
C SER A 346 20.86 -3.35 -1.15
N ILE A 347 20.08 -2.42 -0.57
CA ILE A 347 19.23 -1.50 -1.33
C ILE A 347 20.07 -0.62 -2.25
N ASN A 348 21.19 -0.04 -1.76
CA ASN A 348 22.07 0.81 -2.57
C ASN A 348 22.65 0.05 -3.77
N SER A 349 23.02 -1.22 -3.57
CA SER A 349 23.49 -2.08 -4.68
C SER A 349 22.40 -2.34 -5.72
N PHE A 350 21.15 -2.40 -5.30
CA PHE A 350 19.97 -2.56 -6.17
C PHE A 350 19.63 -1.24 -6.88
N VAL A 351 19.59 -0.12 -6.15
CA VAL A 351 19.24 1.20 -6.69
C VAL A 351 20.19 1.61 -7.82
N LYS A 352 21.49 1.32 -7.72
CA LYS A 352 22.46 1.57 -8.80
C LYS A 352 22.04 0.95 -10.15
N ARG A 353 21.22 -0.10 -10.15
CA ARG A 353 20.74 -0.84 -11.34
C ARG A 353 19.32 -0.44 -11.78
N THR A 354 18.56 0.24 -10.93
CA THR A 354 17.14 0.46 -11.14
C THR A 354 16.68 1.92 -10.98
N ARG A 355 17.60 2.83 -10.60
CA ARG A 355 17.31 4.27 -10.51
C ARG A 355 16.98 4.86 -11.89
N LYS A 356 16.31 6.01 -11.91
CA LYS A 356 16.12 6.80 -13.13
C LYS A 356 17.48 7.05 -13.81
N GLY A 357 17.53 6.90 -15.13
CA GLY A 357 18.76 6.92 -15.92
C GLY A 357 19.30 5.52 -16.25
N THR A 358 18.84 4.45 -15.60
CA THR A 358 19.13 3.06 -16.02
C THR A 358 18.00 2.54 -16.91
N LEU A 359 18.28 1.50 -17.71
CA LEU A 359 17.25 0.89 -18.58
C LEU A 359 16.00 0.47 -17.79
N THR A 360 16.16 -0.29 -16.71
CA THR A 360 15.03 -0.76 -15.88
C THR A 360 14.30 0.42 -15.25
N GLY A 361 15.01 1.39 -14.69
CA GLY A 361 14.42 2.58 -14.08
C GLY A 361 13.63 3.40 -15.09
N ASN A 362 14.14 3.63 -16.28
CA ASN A 362 13.47 4.38 -17.34
C ASN A 362 12.19 3.66 -17.84
N ILE A 363 12.25 2.33 -18.04
CA ILE A 363 11.06 1.54 -18.45
C ILE A 363 9.94 1.64 -17.39
N LEU A 364 10.28 1.51 -16.11
CA LEU A 364 9.29 1.59 -15.03
C LEU A 364 8.74 3.01 -14.86
N PHE A 365 9.61 4.02 -14.97
CA PHE A 365 9.22 5.41 -14.90
C PHE A 365 8.27 5.77 -16.07
N GLN A 366 8.62 5.38 -17.31
CA GLN A 366 7.78 5.58 -18.48
C GLN A 366 6.40 4.93 -18.31
N ARG A 367 6.36 3.69 -17.81
CA ARG A 367 5.12 2.94 -17.62
C ARG A 367 4.12 3.62 -16.67
N TYR A 368 4.60 4.25 -15.59
CA TYR A 368 3.76 4.74 -14.49
C TYR A 368 3.72 6.27 -14.34
N LEU A 369 4.65 6.99 -14.95
CA LEU A 369 4.76 8.45 -14.84
C LEU A 369 4.75 9.17 -16.21
N GLU A 370 4.61 8.42 -17.32
CA GLU A 370 4.46 9.00 -18.64
C GLU A 370 3.22 8.46 -19.37
N ASP A 371 2.96 7.16 -19.30
CA ASP A 371 1.81 6.49 -19.92
C ASP A 371 0.56 6.58 -19.04
N THR A 372 -0.49 7.22 -19.56
CA THR A 372 -1.77 7.42 -18.83
C THR A 372 -2.81 6.34 -19.10
N ARG A 373 -2.57 5.40 -20.01
CA ARG A 373 -3.56 4.40 -20.45
C ARG A 373 -4.09 3.55 -19.32
N TYR A 374 -3.24 3.18 -18.36
CA TYR A 374 -3.63 2.34 -17.23
C TYR A 374 -4.65 3.02 -16.28
N ILE A 375 -4.61 4.36 -16.15
CA ILE A 375 -5.57 5.12 -15.35
C ILE A 375 -6.92 5.20 -16.07
N ARG A 376 -6.94 5.50 -17.37
CA ARG A 376 -8.17 5.60 -18.15
C ARG A 376 -8.94 4.28 -18.17
N ASN A 377 -8.26 3.14 -18.25
CA ASN A 377 -8.88 1.82 -18.27
C ASN A 377 -9.44 1.39 -16.90
N SER A 378 -8.82 1.79 -15.80
CA SER A 378 -9.27 1.44 -14.44
C SER A 378 -10.51 2.21 -13.97
N LEU A 379 -10.83 3.33 -14.61
CA LEU A 379 -11.95 4.22 -14.27
C LEU A 379 -13.22 3.92 -15.09
N SER A 380 -13.26 2.87 -15.92
CA SER A 380 -14.47 2.57 -16.70
C SER A 380 -15.62 2.10 -15.78
N ASP A 381 -16.78 2.75 -15.86
CA ASP A 381 -17.96 2.47 -15.03
C ASP A 381 -18.42 1.01 -15.08
N SER A 382 -18.28 0.37 -16.25
CA SER A 382 -18.68 -1.02 -16.43
C SER A 382 -17.75 -2.02 -15.69
N ALA A 383 -16.46 -1.75 -15.63
CA ALA A 383 -15.50 -2.57 -14.88
C ALA A 383 -15.73 -2.43 -13.37
N MET A 384 -15.97 -1.21 -12.90
CA MET A 384 -16.26 -0.92 -11.50
C MET A 384 -17.58 -1.56 -11.04
N LYS A 385 -18.65 -1.49 -11.83
CA LYS A 385 -19.92 -2.16 -11.51
C LYS A 385 -19.77 -3.68 -11.40
N ARG A 386 -19.04 -4.31 -12.32
CA ARG A 386 -18.78 -5.77 -12.24
C ARG A 386 -17.96 -6.15 -11.02
N TYR A 387 -16.90 -5.40 -10.71
CA TYR A 387 -16.08 -5.62 -9.53
C TYR A 387 -16.90 -5.52 -8.23
N ASN A 388 -17.70 -4.46 -8.08
CA ASN A 388 -18.53 -4.25 -6.89
C ASN A 388 -19.56 -5.38 -6.71
N HIS A 389 -20.23 -5.79 -7.79
CA HIS A 389 -21.16 -6.93 -7.74
C HIS A 389 -20.47 -8.23 -7.28
N THR A 390 -19.28 -8.51 -7.77
CA THR A 390 -18.49 -9.69 -7.36
C THR A 390 -18.11 -9.63 -5.88
N ILE A 391 -17.68 -8.45 -5.39
CA ILE A 391 -17.36 -8.26 -3.96
C ILE A 391 -18.57 -8.47 -3.07
N ASP A 392 -19.76 -8.02 -3.47
CA ASP A 392 -20.97 -8.21 -2.69
C ASP A 392 -21.37 -9.69 -2.58
N LEU A 393 -21.13 -10.48 -3.61
CA LEU A 393 -21.30 -11.93 -3.54
C LEU A 393 -20.28 -12.58 -2.58
N PHE A 394 -19.02 -12.15 -2.57
CA PHE A 394 -18.04 -12.63 -1.58
C PHE A 394 -18.42 -12.22 -0.16
N LYS A 395 -18.92 -11.01 0.06
CA LYS A 395 -19.45 -10.60 1.38
C LYS A 395 -20.65 -11.47 1.81
N LYS A 396 -21.59 -11.75 0.89
CA LYS A 396 -22.74 -12.61 1.15
C LYS A 396 -22.32 -13.99 1.62
N TYR A 397 -21.46 -14.66 0.87
CA TYR A 397 -21.04 -16.04 1.18
C TYR A 397 -19.97 -16.11 2.26
N GLY A 398 -19.13 -15.09 2.41
CA GLY A 398 -18.20 -14.97 3.53
C GLY A 398 -18.95 -14.91 4.87
N ARG A 399 -19.99 -14.08 4.98
CA ARG A 399 -20.86 -14.05 6.17
C ARG A 399 -21.58 -15.37 6.40
N LYS A 400 -22.11 -15.99 5.33
CA LYS A 400 -22.85 -17.25 5.45
C LYS A 400 -22.00 -18.41 5.98
N TYR A 401 -20.71 -18.44 5.63
CA TYR A 401 -19.80 -19.56 5.90
C TYR A 401 -18.66 -19.21 6.85
N ASP A 402 -18.75 -18.07 7.52
CA ASP A 402 -17.74 -17.59 8.47
C ASP A 402 -16.30 -17.59 7.88
N PHE A 403 -16.15 -16.92 6.74
CA PHE A 403 -14.86 -16.65 6.12
C PHE A 403 -14.67 -15.17 5.84
N PRO A 404 -13.46 -14.61 6.07
CA PRO A 404 -13.17 -13.24 5.69
C PRO A 404 -13.34 -13.06 4.18
N TYR A 405 -14.30 -12.22 3.77
CA TYR A 405 -14.62 -12.05 2.34
C TYR A 405 -13.43 -11.55 1.51
N LEU A 406 -12.52 -10.77 2.11
CA LEU A 406 -11.30 -10.32 1.44
C LEU A 406 -10.33 -11.49 1.19
N LEU A 407 -10.29 -12.47 2.07
CA LEU A 407 -9.50 -13.67 1.90
C LEU A 407 -10.07 -14.55 0.76
N LEU A 408 -11.42 -14.70 0.70
CA LEU A 408 -12.09 -15.36 -0.41
C LEU A 408 -11.83 -14.65 -1.74
N THR A 409 -11.85 -13.31 -1.74
CA THR A 409 -11.52 -12.51 -2.93
C THR A 409 -10.07 -12.73 -3.35
N ALA A 410 -9.14 -12.78 -2.40
CA ALA A 410 -7.72 -13.04 -2.66
C ALA A 410 -7.48 -14.44 -3.24
N LEU A 411 -8.20 -15.45 -2.73
CA LEU A 411 -8.18 -16.81 -3.26
C LEU A 411 -8.72 -16.84 -4.69
N ALA A 412 -9.90 -16.28 -4.92
CA ALA A 412 -10.51 -16.23 -6.26
C ALA A 412 -9.63 -15.48 -7.27
N TYR A 413 -8.92 -14.44 -6.79
CA TYR A 413 -7.95 -13.75 -7.63
C TYR A 413 -6.76 -14.66 -7.99
N GLN A 414 -6.24 -15.43 -7.04
CA GLN A 414 -5.17 -16.40 -7.30
C GLN A 414 -5.62 -17.51 -8.26
N GLU A 415 -6.88 -17.94 -8.19
CA GLU A 415 -7.45 -19.01 -9.03
C GLU A 415 -7.69 -18.58 -10.48
N SER A 416 -8.27 -17.41 -10.70
CA SER A 416 -8.77 -17.03 -12.02
C SER A 416 -8.49 -15.58 -12.42
N GLY A 417 -7.92 -14.77 -11.54
CA GLY A 417 -7.89 -13.31 -11.70
C GLY A 417 -9.27 -12.64 -11.61
N LEU A 418 -10.21 -13.26 -10.88
CA LEU A 418 -11.62 -12.88 -10.76
C LEU A 418 -12.43 -13.05 -12.07
N ASP A 419 -12.04 -13.97 -12.94
CA ASP A 419 -12.74 -14.23 -14.20
C ASP A 419 -13.61 -15.52 -14.12
N GLN A 420 -14.94 -15.34 -14.18
CA GLN A 420 -15.90 -16.44 -14.19
C GLN A 420 -15.80 -17.30 -15.47
N LYS A 421 -15.26 -16.77 -16.56
CA LYS A 421 -15.12 -17.50 -17.82
C LYS A 421 -13.93 -18.46 -17.83
N GLN A 422 -13.02 -18.32 -16.87
CA GLN A 422 -11.80 -19.13 -16.79
C GLN A 422 -12.14 -20.63 -16.69
N ARG A 423 -11.35 -21.43 -17.40
CA ARG A 423 -11.39 -22.91 -17.39
C ARG A 423 -9.96 -23.42 -17.29
N SER A 424 -9.72 -24.39 -16.43
CA SER A 424 -8.42 -25.06 -16.37
C SER A 424 -8.38 -26.31 -17.26
N ASN A 425 -7.16 -26.75 -17.61
CA ASN A 425 -6.96 -28.01 -18.34
C ASN A 425 -7.49 -29.23 -17.57
N ALA A 426 -7.57 -29.15 -16.24
CA ALA A 426 -8.12 -30.22 -15.39
C ALA A 426 -9.67 -30.17 -15.27
N GLY A 427 -10.33 -29.26 -16.00
CA GLY A 427 -11.78 -29.11 -16.00
C GLY A 427 -12.35 -28.27 -14.84
N ALA A 428 -11.52 -27.57 -14.08
CA ALA A 428 -12.02 -26.62 -13.08
C ALA A 428 -12.66 -25.40 -13.75
N ILE A 429 -13.71 -24.87 -13.12
CA ILE A 429 -14.60 -23.86 -13.71
C ILE A 429 -14.68 -22.61 -12.85
N GLY A 430 -14.62 -21.45 -13.51
CA GLY A 430 -15.08 -20.17 -13.02
C GLY A 430 -14.14 -19.46 -12.06
N ILE A 431 -14.71 -18.46 -11.39
CA ILE A 431 -13.97 -17.51 -10.55
C ILE A 431 -13.20 -18.18 -9.40
N MET A 432 -13.74 -19.26 -8.83
CA MET A 432 -13.12 -20.04 -7.75
C MET A 432 -12.44 -21.33 -8.25
N GLN A 433 -12.37 -21.57 -9.57
CA GLN A 433 -11.76 -22.76 -10.18
C GLN A 433 -12.18 -24.08 -9.50
N ILE A 434 -13.50 -24.28 -9.30
CA ILE A 434 -14.02 -25.50 -8.66
C ILE A 434 -14.31 -26.58 -9.71
N LEU A 435 -13.95 -27.83 -9.39
CA LEU A 435 -14.27 -28.98 -10.23
C LEU A 435 -15.76 -29.32 -10.16
N PRO A 436 -16.42 -29.71 -11.27
CA PRO A 436 -17.80 -30.15 -11.27
C PRO A 436 -18.07 -31.30 -10.29
N SER A 437 -17.13 -32.25 -10.15
CA SER A 437 -17.22 -33.36 -9.19
C SER A 437 -17.22 -32.87 -7.74
N THR A 438 -16.37 -31.88 -7.40
CA THR A 438 -16.33 -31.24 -6.07
C THR A 438 -17.64 -30.49 -5.79
N ALA A 439 -18.17 -29.78 -6.78
CA ALA A 439 -19.42 -29.05 -6.64
C ALA A 439 -20.63 -29.98 -6.46
N ALA A 440 -20.59 -31.15 -7.07
CA ALA A 440 -21.63 -32.20 -6.97
C ALA A 440 -21.50 -33.07 -5.70
N ASP A 441 -20.35 -33.04 -5.00
CA ASP A 441 -20.16 -33.78 -3.75
C ASP A 441 -21.25 -33.43 -2.73
N ARG A 442 -21.71 -34.45 -1.95
CA ARG A 442 -22.79 -34.29 -0.97
C ARG A 442 -22.56 -33.16 0.05
N ASN A 443 -21.29 -32.84 0.37
CA ASN A 443 -20.96 -31.80 1.33
C ASN A 443 -21.02 -30.40 0.71
N VAL A 444 -20.90 -30.30 -0.62
CA VAL A 444 -21.02 -29.03 -1.36
C VAL A 444 -22.40 -28.90 -2.02
N ASN A 445 -22.82 -29.85 -2.83
CA ASN A 445 -24.13 -29.98 -3.48
C ASN A 445 -24.67 -28.66 -4.07
N ILE A 446 -23.86 -28.02 -4.93
CA ILE A 446 -24.24 -26.79 -5.65
C ILE A 446 -24.19 -27.07 -7.16
N LYS A 447 -25.34 -26.92 -7.81
CA LYS A 447 -25.48 -27.08 -9.25
C LYS A 447 -25.16 -25.78 -10.01
N HIS A 448 -24.94 -25.89 -11.32
CA HIS A 448 -24.77 -24.75 -12.23
C HIS A 448 -23.61 -23.80 -11.87
N ILE A 449 -22.44 -24.35 -11.53
CA ILE A 449 -21.23 -23.59 -11.17
C ILE A 449 -20.63 -22.76 -12.33
N ASN A 450 -21.21 -22.84 -13.52
CA ASN A 450 -20.94 -21.91 -14.63
C ASN A 450 -21.50 -20.50 -14.38
N ARG A 451 -22.44 -20.35 -13.43
CA ARG A 451 -22.97 -19.04 -12.97
C ARG A 451 -22.06 -18.49 -11.87
N LEU A 452 -21.78 -17.19 -11.93
CA LEU A 452 -20.88 -16.50 -10.99
C LEU A 452 -21.24 -16.76 -9.52
N GLU A 453 -22.49 -16.51 -9.15
CA GLU A 453 -22.94 -16.67 -7.78
C GLU A 453 -22.84 -18.13 -7.28
N ASN A 454 -23.25 -19.09 -8.10
CA ASN A 454 -23.17 -20.50 -7.74
C ASN A 454 -21.72 -20.99 -7.61
N ASN A 455 -20.81 -20.44 -8.41
CA ASN A 455 -19.39 -20.75 -8.35
C ASN A 455 -18.76 -20.25 -7.02
N ILE A 456 -19.02 -18.99 -6.65
CA ILE A 456 -18.60 -18.43 -5.37
C ILE A 456 -19.21 -19.21 -4.20
N HIS A 457 -20.49 -19.53 -4.29
CA HIS A 457 -21.18 -20.34 -3.27
C HIS A 457 -20.54 -21.72 -3.10
N ALA A 458 -20.30 -22.45 -4.19
CA ALA A 458 -19.71 -23.78 -4.15
C ALA A 458 -18.28 -23.76 -3.59
N GLY A 459 -17.44 -22.84 -4.06
CA GLY A 459 -16.07 -22.70 -3.57
C GLY A 459 -16.00 -22.35 -2.09
N THR A 460 -16.81 -21.40 -1.63
CA THR A 460 -16.84 -21.01 -0.22
C THR A 460 -17.39 -22.12 0.68
N ARG A 461 -18.44 -22.83 0.25
CA ARG A 461 -18.97 -23.98 0.99
C ARG A 461 -17.96 -25.12 1.08
N TYR A 462 -17.20 -25.35 0.02
CA TYR A 462 -16.13 -26.37 0.03
C TYR A 462 -15.01 -25.98 1.03
N LEU A 463 -14.60 -24.72 1.07
CA LEU A 463 -13.66 -24.22 2.09
C LEU A 463 -14.20 -24.46 3.50
N ARG A 464 -15.46 -24.12 3.78
CA ARG A 464 -16.07 -24.35 5.10
C ARG A 464 -16.06 -25.83 5.48
N PHE A 465 -16.45 -26.71 4.57
CA PHE A 465 -16.41 -28.16 4.78
C PHE A 465 -15.00 -28.64 5.15
N MET A 466 -13.96 -28.15 4.46
CA MET A 466 -12.58 -28.52 4.78
C MET A 466 -12.13 -27.99 6.14
N ALA A 467 -12.48 -26.74 6.47
CA ALA A 467 -12.17 -26.14 7.75
C ALA A 467 -12.79 -26.92 8.91
N ASP A 468 -14.09 -27.24 8.82
CA ASP A 468 -14.80 -27.98 9.87
C ASP A 468 -14.31 -29.41 10.06
N ARG A 469 -14.00 -30.08 8.96
CA ARG A 469 -13.63 -31.51 9.02
C ARG A 469 -12.18 -31.76 9.38
N TYR A 470 -11.26 -30.86 9.02
CA TYR A 470 -9.82 -31.12 9.12
C TYR A 470 -9.06 -30.14 10.01
N PHE A 471 -9.66 -28.99 10.34
CA PHE A 471 -9.00 -27.88 11.04
C PHE A 471 -9.92 -27.26 12.10
N SER A 472 -10.66 -28.11 12.80
CA SER A 472 -11.55 -27.69 13.91
C SER A 472 -10.85 -27.68 15.29
N ASP A 473 -9.53 -27.90 15.33
CA ASP A 473 -8.75 -27.90 16.57
C ASP A 473 -8.88 -26.57 17.30
N ALA A 474 -9.11 -26.62 18.62
CA ALA A 474 -9.31 -25.43 19.45
C ALA A 474 -8.07 -24.51 19.53
N ASP A 475 -6.87 -25.09 19.34
CA ASP A 475 -5.61 -24.35 19.42
C ASP A 475 -5.26 -23.56 18.15
N LEU A 476 -5.98 -23.82 17.04
CA LEU A 476 -5.79 -23.08 15.79
C LEU A 476 -6.33 -21.66 15.88
N THR A 477 -5.47 -20.67 15.67
CA THR A 477 -5.95 -19.31 15.45
C THR A 477 -6.81 -19.24 14.18
N PRO A 478 -7.82 -18.34 14.11
CA PRO A 478 -8.65 -18.19 12.92
C PRO A 478 -7.82 -18.03 11.62
N LEU A 479 -6.76 -17.24 11.66
CA LEU A 479 -5.88 -17.05 10.51
C LEU A 479 -5.18 -18.35 10.08
N ASN A 480 -4.61 -19.11 11.03
CA ASN A 480 -3.92 -20.35 10.66
C ASN A 480 -4.89 -21.42 10.17
N ARG A 481 -6.09 -21.53 10.77
CA ARG A 481 -7.19 -22.37 10.25
C ARG A 481 -7.47 -22.04 8.78
N ASP A 482 -7.61 -20.77 8.46
CA ASP A 482 -7.91 -20.30 7.10
C ASP A 482 -6.73 -20.56 6.14
N LEU A 483 -5.48 -20.37 6.58
CA LEU A 483 -4.29 -20.66 5.78
C LEU A 483 -4.14 -22.17 5.49
N PHE A 484 -4.39 -23.03 6.48
CA PHE A 484 -4.42 -24.48 6.27
C PHE A 484 -5.54 -24.91 5.31
N THR A 485 -6.71 -24.27 5.42
CA THR A 485 -7.84 -24.49 4.52
C THR A 485 -7.50 -24.08 3.08
N ILE A 486 -6.86 -22.93 2.90
CA ILE A 486 -6.37 -22.46 1.60
C ILE A 486 -5.31 -23.41 1.03
N ALA A 487 -4.34 -23.85 1.85
CA ALA A 487 -3.36 -24.84 1.43
C ALA A 487 -4.03 -26.15 0.97
N SER A 488 -5.13 -26.53 1.64
CA SER A 488 -5.92 -27.71 1.34
C SER A 488 -6.72 -27.58 0.05
N TYR A 489 -7.16 -26.39 -0.28
CA TYR A 489 -7.85 -26.11 -1.55
C TYR A 489 -6.96 -26.45 -2.76
N ASN A 490 -5.66 -26.14 -2.65
CA ASN A 490 -4.66 -26.45 -3.69
C ASN A 490 -4.12 -27.88 -3.61
N ALA A 491 -3.73 -28.36 -2.42
CA ALA A 491 -2.99 -29.62 -2.26
C ALA A 491 -3.83 -30.81 -1.76
N GLY A 492 -5.06 -30.56 -1.35
CA GLY A 492 -5.95 -31.55 -0.74
C GLY A 492 -5.80 -31.63 0.80
N PRO A 493 -6.93 -31.71 1.55
CA PRO A 493 -6.95 -31.57 3.00
C PRO A 493 -6.23 -32.72 3.74
N ALA A 494 -6.37 -33.95 3.30
CA ALA A 494 -5.70 -35.11 3.89
C ALA A 494 -4.16 -34.99 3.81
N ARG A 495 -3.65 -34.40 2.74
CA ARG A 495 -2.21 -34.16 2.55
C ARG A 495 -1.73 -33.09 3.52
N VAL A 496 -2.45 -31.97 3.64
CA VAL A 496 -2.09 -30.88 4.57
C VAL A 496 -2.14 -31.34 6.03
N ALA A 497 -3.15 -32.15 6.42
CA ALA A 497 -3.22 -32.74 7.75
C ALA A 497 -2.00 -33.66 8.07
N LYS A 498 -1.50 -34.41 7.08
CA LYS A 498 -0.27 -35.20 7.23
C LYS A 498 0.97 -34.30 7.42
N LEU A 499 1.04 -33.18 6.71
CA LEU A 499 2.14 -32.22 6.84
C LEU A 499 2.19 -31.58 8.26
N ARG A 500 1.04 -31.26 8.88
CA ARG A 500 0.96 -30.80 10.26
C ARG A 500 1.56 -31.85 11.22
N LYS A 501 1.13 -33.12 11.11
CA LYS A 501 1.67 -34.22 11.93
C LYS A 501 3.18 -34.42 11.73
N GLU A 502 3.68 -34.23 10.51
CA GLU A 502 5.13 -34.30 10.24
C GLU A 502 5.88 -33.09 10.81
N ALA A 503 5.30 -31.89 10.78
CA ALA A 503 5.88 -30.70 11.40
C ALA A 503 6.10 -30.93 12.91
N ALA A 504 5.08 -31.43 13.63
CA ALA A 504 5.19 -31.78 15.04
C ALA A 504 6.34 -32.77 15.32
N ARG A 505 6.46 -33.84 14.50
CA ARG A 505 7.56 -34.81 14.63
C ARG A 505 8.95 -34.23 14.38
N ARG A 506 9.06 -33.09 13.68
CA ARG A 506 10.31 -32.38 13.43
C ARG A 506 10.58 -31.28 14.45
N GLY A 507 9.78 -31.15 15.51
CA GLY A 507 9.90 -30.08 16.51
C GLY A 507 9.46 -28.70 15.99
N LEU A 508 8.65 -28.67 14.92
CA LEU A 508 8.01 -27.48 14.40
C LEU A 508 6.58 -27.39 14.92
N ASP A 509 6.08 -26.15 15.07
CA ASP A 509 4.71 -25.92 15.51
C ASP A 509 3.70 -26.37 14.43
N PRO A 510 2.84 -27.38 14.69
CA PRO A 510 1.87 -27.89 13.73
C PRO A 510 0.69 -26.96 13.51
N ASP A 511 0.50 -25.96 14.37
CA ASP A 511 -0.65 -25.06 14.37
C ASP A 511 -0.34 -23.71 13.72
N ILE A 512 0.91 -23.54 13.28
CA ILE A 512 1.37 -22.36 12.54
C ILE A 512 1.78 -22.74 11.12
N TRP A 513 1.18 -22.07 10.11
CA TRP A 513 1.55 -22.31 8.72
C TRP A 513 2.92 -21.73 8.38
N PHE A 514 3.10 -20.42 8.55
CA PHE A 514 4.30 -19.72 8.11
C PHE A 514 5.53 -20.07 8.96
N ASN A 515 6.64 -20.38 8.28
CA ASN A 515 7.92 -20.80 8.84
C ASN A 515 7.89 -22.11 9.64
N GLN A 516 6.73 -22.75 9.76
CA GLN A 516 6.55 -24.02 10.47
C GLN A 516 6.09 -25.10 9.47
N VAL A 517 4.79 -25.31 9.31
CA VAL A 517 4.26 -26.36 8.42
C VAL A 517 4.62 -26.11 6.96
N GLU A 518 4.73 -24.86 6.50
CA GLU A 518 5.14 -24.54 5.14
C GLU A 518 6.54 -25.06 4.77
N VAL A 519 7.46 -25.14 5.76
CA VAL A 519 8.82 -25.70 5.54
C VAL A 519 8.72 -27.17 5.17
N VAL A 520 7.87 -27.90 5.88
CA VAL A 520 7.58 -29.32 5.59
C VAL A 520 6.86 -29.47 4.26
N ALA A 521 5.89 -28.60 3.98
CA ALA A 521 5.16 -28.57 2.71
C ALA A 521 6.12 -28.35 1.53
N ALA A 522 7.02 -27.37 1.62
CA ALA A 522 8.02 -27.11 0.59
C ALA A 522 8.93 -28.32 0.30
N ALA A 523 9.29 -29.07 1.33
CA ALA A 523 10.15 -30.25 1.23
C ALA A 523 9.43 -31.49 0.70
N ARG A 524 8.12 -31.67 1.00
CA ARG A 524 7.35 -32.87 0.71
C ARG A 524 6.49 -32.79 -0.55
N ILE A 525 5.87 -31.64 -0.79
CA ILE A 525 4.92 -31.45 -1.91
C ILE A 525 5.35 -30.32 -2.87
N GLY A 526 6.53 -29.75 -2.66
CA GLY A 526 7.10 -28.74 -3.54
C GLY A 526 6.66 -27.32 -3.23
N ARG A 527 7.15 -26.39 -4.06
CA ARG A 527 7.00 -24.94 -3.85
C ARG A 527 5.63 -24.40 -4.24
N GLU A 528 4.88 -25.13 -5.04
CA GLU A 528 3.63 -24.63 -5.65
C GLU A 528 2.61 -24.24 -4.59
N THR A 529 2.24 -25.16 -3.70
CA THR A 529 1.29 -24.90 -2.60
C THR A 529 1.76 -23.80 -1.65
N VAL A 530 3.05 -23.78 -1.34
CA VAL A 530 3.62 -22.73 -0.47
C VAL A 530 3.52 -21.35 -1.13
N GLN A 531 3.85 -21.27 -2.42
CA GLN A 531 3.73 -20.02 -3.17
C GLN A 531 2.27 -19.59 -3.34
N TYR A 532 1.37 -20.55 -3.54
CA TYR A 532 -0.07 -20.32 -3.62
C TYR A 532 -0.62 -19.67 -2.35
N VAL A 533 -0.35 -20.25 -1.17
CA VAL A 533 -0.79 -19.69 0.12
C VAL A 533 -0.17 -18.30 0.35
N ARG A 534 1.12 -18.13 0.09
CA ARG A 534 1.79 -16.83 0.22
C ARG A 534 1.21 -15.75 -0.69
N ASN A 535 0.90 -16.09 -1.92
CA ASN A 535 0.30 -15.15 -2.85
C ASN A 535 -1.08 -14.69 -2.35
N ILE A 536 -1.92 -15.63 -1.93
CA ILE A 536 -3.26 -15.31 -1.40
C ILE A 536 -3.14 -14.43 -0.16
N TYR A 537 -2.26 -14.77 0.77
CA TYR A 537 -2.02 -13.97 1.96
C TYR A 537 -1.55 -12.54 1.64
N LYS A 538 -0.60 -12.39 0.71
CA LYS A 538 -0.17 -11.06 0.22
C LYS A 538 -1.32 -10.24 -0.36
N TYR A 539 -2.25 -10.87 -1.11
CA TYR A 539 -3.43 -10.18 -1.64
C TYR A 539 -4.41 -9.82 -0.52
N TYR A 540 -4.65 -10.73 0.41
CA TYR A 540 -5.53 -10.50 1.55
C TYR A 540 -5.10 -9.29 2.38
N VAL A 541 -3.83 -9.23 2.77
CA VAL A 541 -3.25 -8.08 3.50
C VAL A 541 -3.45 -6.78 2.72
N ALA A 542 -3.17 -6.79 1.41
CA ALA A 542 -3.35 -5.61 0.58
C ALA A 542 -4.83 -5.16 0.51
N TYR A 543 -5.76 -6.09 0.31
CA TYR A 543 -7.19 -5.79 0.23
C TYR A 543 -7.74 -5.21 1.54
N GLU A 544 -7.36 -5.79 2.68
CA GLU A 544 -7.79 -5.34 3.99
C GLU A 544 -7.40 -3.86 4.23
N TYR A 545 -6.15 -3.50 3.95
CA TYR A 545 -5.68 -2.12 4.10
C TYR A 545 -6.34 -1.16 3.12
N ILE A 546 -6.52 -1.58 1.86
CA ILE A 546 -7.13 -0.74 0.84
C ILE A 546 -8.57 -0.43 1.18
N MET A 547 -9.34 -1.42 1.63
CA MET A 547 -10.74 -1.21 2.03
C MET A 547 -10.85 -0.26 3.22
N LYS A 548 -9.99 -0.41 4.23
CA LYS A 548 -9.90 0.53 5.36
C LYS A 548 -9.58 1.94 4.87
N LYS A 549 -8.58 2.09 4.01
CA LYS A 549 -8.19 3.39 3.43
C LYS A 549 -9.32 4.03 2.62
N GLN A 550 -10.03 3.27 1.79
CA GLN A 550 -11.15 3.80 1.00
C GLN A 550 -12.29 4.34 1.88
N LYS A 551 -12.58 3.65 3.00
CA LYS A 551 -13.57 4.13 3.99
C LYS A 551 -13.11 5.47 4.59
N MET A 552 -11.86 5.55 5.04
CA MET A 552 -11.30 6.79 5.63
C MET A 552 -11.21 7.92 4.59
N LYS A 553 -10.81 7.61 3.35
CA LYS A 553 -10.77 8.59 2.26
C LYS A 553 -12.14 9.22 1.99
N LYS A 554 -13.24 8.44 1.97
CA LYS A 554 -14.59 8.98 1.80
C LYS A 554 -14.94 9.97 2.89
N VAL A 555 -14.56 9.68 4.14
CA VAL A 555 -14.77 10.58 5.28
C VAL A 555 -13.94 11.87 5.12
N GLY A 556 -12.64 11.75 4.81
CA GLY A 556 -11.76 12.91 4.61
C GLY A 556 -12.21 13.81 3.45
N THR A 557 -12.65 13.21 2.33
CA THR A 557 -13.21 13.97 1.19
C THR A 557 -14.49 14.70 1.58
N ALA A 558 -15.38 14.08 2.35
CA ALA A 558 -16.63 14.71 2.81
C ALA A 558 -16.35 15.90 3.74
N ILE A 559 -15.38 15.78 4.65
CA ILE A 559 -14.95 16.86 5.55
C ILE A 559 -14.40 18.05 4.75
N LEU A 560 -13.52 17.80 3.79
CA LEU A 560 -12.95 18.86 2.96
C LEU A 560 -14.02 19.56 2.10
N LYS A 561 -14.92 18.82 1.47
CA LYS A 561 -16.03 19.42 0.74
C LYS A 561 -16.87 20.35 1.64
N SER A 562 -17.22 19.88 2.82
CA SER A 562 -17.98 20.67 3.80
C SER A 562 -17.24 21.94 4.26
N HIS A 563 -15.90 21.92 4.26
CA HIS A 563 -15.10 23.09 4.58
C HIS A 563 -15.18 24.16 3.48
N TYR A 564 -14.97 23.74 2.21
CA TYR A 564 -14.97 24.67 1.07
C TYR A 564 -16.37 25.12 0.60
N GLU A 565 -17.45 24.36 0.90
CA GLU A 565 -18.84 24.75 0.60
C GLU A 565 -19.38 25.81 1.60
N LYS A 566 -18.70 26.03 2.74
CA LYS A 566 -19.08 27.01 3.77
C LYS A 566 -18.35 28.35 3.65
N GLN A 567 -17.36 28.45 2.77
CA GLN A 567 -16.66 29.69 2.40
C GLN A 567 -17.31 30.32 1.16
#